data_5acfec282b96ebf4d59afb895e92631e
#
_entry.id   5acfec282b96ebf4d59afb895e92631e
#
_cell.length_a   1.000
_cell.length_b   1.000
_cell.length_c   1.000
_cell.angle_alpha   90.00
_cell.angle_beta   90.00
_cell.angle_gamma   90.00
#
_symmetry.space_group_name_H-M   'P 1'
#
loop_
_entity.id
_entity.type
_entity.pdbx_description
1 polymer ?
#
loop_
_entity_poly.entity_id
_entity_poly.type
_entity_poly.pdbx_seq_one_letter_code
_entity_poly.pdbx_strand_id
1 'polypeptide(L)'
;MHYIQQPQAIEAKSFDIIGDIIAQTRPDYRFASPLHEAIIKRVIHTTADFEWLDILWFSPDALARLTAALSRPCTLYTDTTMALSGINKPLLASFGGECRCYISDPRVVREAKAQGI
;
A
#
# COMPACT_ATOMS: atom_id res chain seq x y z
N MET A 1 4.13 -26.01 -21.22
CA MET A 1 4.03 -24.58 -20.88
C MET A 1 4.68 -24.33 -19.53
N HIS A 2 5.65 -23.44 -19.48
CA HIS A 2 6.30 -23.07 -18.21
C HIS A 2 5.65 -21.79 -17.67
N TYR A 3 5.17 -21.83 -16.44
CA TYR A 3 4.63 -20.65 -15.78
C TYR A 3 5.13 -20.61 -14.33
N ILE A 4 5.19 -19.40 -13.81
CA ILE A 4 5.65 -19.15 -12.44
C ILE A 4 4.52 -19.48 -11.47
N GLN A 5 4.79 -20.33 -10.48
CA GLN A 5 3.78 -20.78 -9.52
C GLN A 5 3.92 -20.10 -8.14
N GLN A 6 5.14 -19.68 -7.77
CA GLN A 6 5.36 -19.07 -6.46
C GLN A 6 4.91 -17.60 -6.45
N PRO A 7 4.07 -17.19 -5.49
CA PRO A 7 3.57 -15.80 -5.43
C PRO A 7 4.65 -14.73 -5.41
N GLN A 8 5.72 -14.92 -4.63
CA GLN A 8 6.82 -13.96 -4.57
C GLN A 8 7.54 -13.82 -5.92
N ALA A 9 7.69 -14.94 -6.66
CA ALA A 9 8.32 -14.92 -7.96
C ALA A 9 7.44 -14.23 -9.01
N ILE A 10 6.13 -14.41 -8.93
CA ILE A 10 5.15 -13.70 -9.79
C ILE A 10 5.24 -12.20 -9.56
N GLU A 11 5.25 -11.78 -8.31
CA GLU A 11 5.33 -10.38 -7.93
C GLU A 11 6.66 -9.75 -8.39
N ALA A 12 7.79 -10.43 -8.15
CA ALA A 12 9.10 -9.95 -8.59
C ALA A 12 9.16 -9.79 -10.12
N LYS A 13 8.61 -10.75 -10.86
CA LYS A 13 8.54 -10.69 -12.32
C LYS A 13 7.70 -9.53 -12.80
N SER A 14 6.56 -9.31 -12.16
CA SER A 14 5.67 -8.17 -12.46
C SER A 14 6.38 -6.84 -12.22
N PHE A 15 7.12 -6.71 -11.12
CA PHE A 15 7.87 -5.49 -10.82
C PHE A 15 8.99 -5.24 -11.83
N ASP A 16 9.66 -6.28 -12.31
CA ASP A 16 10.66 -6.17 -13.38
C ASP A 16 10.03 -5.65 -14.67
N ILE A 17 8.89 -6.20 -15.05
CA ILE A 17 8.14 -5.76 -16.25
C ILE A 17 7.73 -4.29 -16.11
N ILE A 18 7.21 -3.89 -14.96
CA ILE A 18 6.83 -2.49 -14.67
C ILE A 18 8.06 -1.59 -14.80
N GLY A 19 9.18 -1.99 -14.23
CA GLY A 19 10.45 -1.25 -14.33
C GLY A 19 10.89 -1.07 -15.77
N ASP A 20 10.81 -2.11 -16.59
CA ASP A 20 11.16 -2.04 -18.01
C ASP A 20 10.25 -1.10 -18.78
N ILE A 21 8.95 -1.13 -18.53
CA ILE A 21 7.98 -0.21 -19.17
C ILE A 21 8.30 1.24 -18.79
N ILE A 22 8.58 1.51 -17.53
CA ILE A 22 8.95 2.86 -17.06
C ILE A 22 10.22 3.33 -17.76
N ALA A 23 11.25 2.49 -17.83
CA ALA A 23 12.51 2.83 -18.49
C ALA A 23 12.32 3.15 -19.98
N GLN A 24 11.41 2.46 -20.66
CA GLN A 24 11.13 2.67 -22.08
C GLN A 24 10.24 3.90 -22.33
N THR A 25 9.24 4.14 -21.48
CA THR A 25 8.24 5.20 -21.69
C THR A 25 8.58 6.50 -20.99
N ARG A 26 9.31 6.44 -19.89
CA ARG A 26 9.69 7.57 -19.05
C ARG A 26 11.18 7.50 -18.67
N PRO A 27 12.10 7.55 -19.65
CA PRO A 27 13.53 7.34 -19.37
C PRO A 27 14.14 8.36 -18.40
N ASP A 28 13.56 9.55 -18.29
CA ASP A 28 14.05 10.60 -17.40
C ASP A 28 13.42 10.54 -16.00
N TYR A 29 12.48 9.63 -15.77
CA TYR A 29 11.84 9.48 -14.48
C TYR A 29 12.85 8.92 -13.45
N ARG A 30 12.88 9.52 -12.27
CA ARG A 30 13.72 9.05 -11.16
C ARG A 30 12.88 8.93 -9.89
N PHE A 31 13.01 7.80 -9.22
CA PHE A 31 12.41 7.60 -7.90
C PHE A 31 13.25 8.33 -6.85
N ALA A 32 12.58 8.92 -5.86
CA ALA A 32 13.26 9.65 -4.79
C ALA A 32 14.12 8.74 -3.90
N SER A 33 13.73 7.46 -3.77
CA SER A 33 14.49 6.45 -3.02
C SER A 33 14.03 5.06 -3.44
N PRO A 34 14.79 3.99 -3.06
CA PRO A 34 14.34 2.61 -3.29
C PRO A 34 12.99 2.29 -2.65
N LEU A 35 12.67 2.90 -1.49
CA LEU A 35 11.39 2.69 -0.83
C LEU A 35 10.24 3.35 -1.60
N HIS A 36 10.43 4.55 -2.12
CA HIS A 36 9.46 5.21 -3.02
C HIS A 36 9.20 4.33 -4.24
N GLU A 37 10.26 3.82 -4.85
CA GLU A 37 10.16 2.92 -6.01
C GLU A 37 9.31 1.69 -5.70
N ALA A 38 9.55 1.04 -4.58
CA ALA A 38 8.82 -0.15 -4.17
C ALA A 38 7.33 0.13 -3.99
N ILE A 39 6.99 1.25 -3.35
CA ILE A 39 5.60 1.65 -3.09
C ILE A 39 4.89 2.01 -4.40
N ILE A 40 5.51 2.83 -5.22
CA ILE A 40 4.92 3.27 -6.49
C ILE A 40 4.70 2.08 -7.43
N LYS A 41 5.67 1.18 -7.55
CA LYS A 41 5.53 -0.03 -8.37
C LYS A 41 4.43 -0.95 -7.84
N ARG A 42 4.25 -1.03 -6.53
CA ARG A 42 3.14 -1.80 -5.94
C ARG A 42 1.78 -1.19 -6.29
N VAL A 43 1.65 0.11 -6.25
CA VAL A 43 0.41 0.79 -6.66
C VAL A 43 0.12 0.53 -8.14
N ILE A 44 1.13 0.63 -9.00
CA ILE A 44 1.01 0.33 -10.43
C ILE A 44 0.64 -1.14 -10.66
N HIS A 45 1.28 -2.07 -9.93
CA HIS A 45 0.97 -3.50 -10.01
C HIS A 45 -0.50 -3.77 -9.67
N THR A 46 -1.03 -3.11 -8.65
CA THR A 46 -2.41 -3.30 -8.20
C THR A 46 -3.43 -2.70 -9.16
N THR A 47 -3.14 -1.54 -9.74
CA THR A 47 -4.08 -0.75 -10.54
C THR A 47 -3.89 -0.90 -12.05
N ALA A 48 -2.75 -1.41 -12.49
CA ALA A 48 -2.31 -1.44 -13.89
C ALA A 48 -2.27 -0.05 -14.53
N ASP A 49 -2.07 0.99 -13.74
CA ASP A 49 -2.13 2.39 -14.17
C ASP A 49 -0.81 3.09 -13.89
N PHE A 50 -0.09 3.48 -14.95
CA PHE A 50 1.21 4.17 -14.86
C PHE A 50 1.08 5.66 -14.54
N GLU A 51 -0.13 6.23 -14.55
CA GLU A 51 -0.35 7.62 -14.17
C GLU A 51 0.05 7.90 -12.72
N TRP A 52 0.10 6.87 -11.88
CA TRP A 52 0.56 6.99 -10.50
C TRP A 52 2.00 7.51 -10.38
N LEU A 53 2.81 7.41 -11.43
CA LEU A 53 4.12 8.05 -11.47
C LEU A 53 4.04 9.56 -11.30
N ASP A 54 2.97 10.17 -11.76
CA ASP A 54 2.78 11.63 -11.77
C ASP A 54 1.88 12.12 -10.63
N ILE A 55 0.87 11.33 -10.25
CA ILE A 55 -0.16 11.80 -9.30
C ILE A 55 0.08 11.37 -7.87
N LEU A 56 0.92 10.37 -7.62
CA LEU A 56 1.22 9.92 -6.25
C LEU A 56 2.22 10.87 -5.61
N TRP A 57 1.81 11.52 -4.55
CA TRP A 57 2.63 12.50 -3.85
C TRP A 57 2.96 12.03 -2.42
N PHE A 58 4.20 12.30 -2.01
CA PHE A 58 4.69 12.02 -0.66
C PHE A 58 5.25 13.32 -0.05
N SER A 59 4.94 13.58 1.21
CA SER A 59 5.67 14.62 1.93
C SER A 59 7.15 14.24 2.09
N PRO A 60 8.07 15.20 2.28
CA PRO A 60 9.50 14.90 2.32
C PRO A 60 9.91 13.87 3.38
N ASP A 61 9.18 13.78 4.49
CA ASP A 61 9.49 12.89 5.61
C ASP A 61 8.49 11.74 5.77
N ALA A 62 7.52 11.59 4.86
CA ALA A 62 6.42 10.64 4.99
C ALA A 62 6.90 9.19 5.19
N LEU A 63 7.81 8.72 4.34
CA LEU A 63 8.25 7.33 4.40
C LEU A 63 9.17 7.06 5.59
N ALA A 64 10.00 8.03 5.98
CA ALA A 64 10.82 7.90 7.19
C ALA A 64 9.93 7.81 8.44
N ARG A 65 8.90 8.65 8.54
CA ARG A 65 7.96 8.62 9.65
C ARG A 65 7.11 7.35 9.66
N LEU A 66 6.65 6.91 8.50
CA LEU A 66 5.88 5.69 8.37
C LEU A 66 6.71 4.47 8.80
N THR A 67 7.95 4.38 8.33
CA THR A 67 8.88 3.30 8.72
C THR A 67 9.11 3.31 10.22
N ALA A 68 9.35 4.47 10.83
CA ALA A 68 9.54 4.61 12.27
C ALA A 68 8.29 4.16 13.06
N ALA A 69 7.10 4.56 12.62
CA ALA A 69 5.85 4.19 13.25
C ALA A 69 5.59 2.68 13.18
N LEU A 70 5.84 2.06 12.02
CA LEU A 70 5.64 0.63 11.81
C LEU A 70 6.70 -0.24 12.52
N SER A 71 7.83 0.34 12.90
CA SER A 71 8.91 -0.39 13.61
C SER A 71 8.62 -0.58 15.08
N ARG A 72 7.52 -0.07 15.60
CA ARG A 72 7.09 -0.19 17.00
C ARG A 72 5.59 -0.47 17.02
N PRO A 73 5.04 -0.88 18.19
CA PRO A 73 3.60 -1.11 18.30
C PRO A 73 2.80 0.11 17.84
N CYS A 74 1.91 -0.09 16.87
CA CYS A 74 1.04 0.95 16.34
C CYS A 74 -0.29 0.36 15.91
N THR A 75 -1.29 1.21 15.72
CA THR A 75 -2.60 0.81 15.22
C THR A 75 -2.84 1.45 13.86
N LEU A 76 -3.19 0.64 12.87
CA LEU A 76 -3.64 1.08 11.56
C LEU A 76 -5.16 1.11 11.55
N TYR A 77 -5.74 2.27 11.27
CA TYR A 77 -7.18 2.41 11.08
C TYR A 77 -7.49 2.48 9.59
N THR A 78 -8.46 1.71 9.16
CA THR A 78 -8.98 1.80 7.80
C THR A 78 -10.42 2.28 7.83
N ASP A 79 -10.81 3.07 6.86
CA ASP A 79 -12.19 3.53 6.71
C ASP A 79 -13.08 2.49 6.02
N THR A 80 -12.49 1.54 5.29
CA THR A 80 -13.23 0.48 4.60
C THR A 80 -12.80 -0.90 5.07
N THR A 81 -13.72 -1.86 5.02
CA THR A 81 -13.44 -3.27 5.29
C THR A 81 -12.51 -3.86 4.23
N MET A 82 -12.61 -3.40 2.98
CA MET A 82 -11.73 -3.87 1.90
C MET A 82 -10.28 -3.53 2.19
N ALA A 83 -9.99 -2.30 2.62
CA ALA A 83 -8.63 -1.89 3.00
C ALA A 83 -8.12 -2.71 4.18
N LEU A 84 -8.97 -2.95 5.19
CA LEU A 84 -8.64 -3.81 6.33
C LEU A 84 -8.24 -5.21 5.88
N SER A 85 -9.00 -5.79 4.95
CA SER A 85 -8.76 -7.14 4.42
C SER A 85 -7.47 -7.24 3.61
N GLY A 86 -7.04 -6.12 3.00
CA GLY A 86 -5.81 -6.06 2.21
C GLY A 86 -4.52 -5.97 3.03
N ILE A 87 -4.62 -5.71 4.34
CA ILE A 87 -3.43 -5.62 5.20
C ILE A 87 -2.93 -7.03 5.53
N ASN A 88 -1.62 -7.23 5.41
CA ASN A 88 -0.95 -8.44 5.85
C ASN A 88 -0.87 -8.43 7.38
N LYS A 89 -1.87 -9.00 8.04
CA LYS A 89 -2.02 -8.96 9.49
C LYS A 89 -0.95 -9.74 10.24
N PRO A 90 -0.53 -10.95 9.79
CA PRO A 90 0.58 -11.64 10.44
C PRO A 90 1.88 -10.86 10.40
N LEU A 91 2.19 -10.22 9.28
CA LEU A 91 3.39 -9.40 9.16
C LEU A 91 3.30 -8.16 10.06
N LEU A 92 2.16 -7.47 10.07
CA LEU A 92 1.94 -6.32 10.96
C LEU A 92 2.08 -6.72 12.43
N ALA A 93 1.52 -7.85 12.83
CA ALA A 93 1.61 -8.36 14.20
C ALA A 93 3.06 -8.69 14.58
N SER A 94 3.91 -9.11 13.63
CA SER A 94 5.33 -9.38 13.88
C SER A 94 6.10 -8.13 14.33
N PHE A 95 5.60 -6.94 14.02
CA PHE A 95 6.15 -5.66 14.48
C PHE A 95 5.40 -5.11 15.71
N GLY A 96 4.47 -5.87 16.27
CA GLY A 96 3.64 -5.44 17.40
C GLY A 96 2.47 -4.54 17.03
N GLY A 97 2.16 -4.42 15.74
CA GLY A 97 1.05 -3.60 15.25
C GLY A 97 -0.26 -4.36 15.16
N GLU A 98 -1.34 -3.60 15.09
CA GLU A 98 -2.70 -4.10 14.86
C GLU A 98 -3.44 -3.21 13.85
N CYS A 99 -4.52 -3.72 13.27
CA CYS A 99 -5.35 -2.93 12.38
C CYS A 99 -6.82 -3.02 12.78
N ARG A 100 -7.57 -1.93 12.57
CA ARG A 100 -8.97 -1.81 12.96
C ARG A 100 -9.76 -1.06 11.89
N CYS A 101 -11.04 -1.45 11.78
CA CYS A 101 -12.02 -0.76 10.95
C CYS A 101 -13.33 -0.69 11.73
N TYR A 102 -13.91 0.50 11.84
CA TYR A 102 -15.12 0.72 12.64
C TYR A 102 -16.35 1.03 11.78
N ILE A 103 -16.26 0.90 10.47
CA ILE A 103 -17.35 1.30 9.57
C ILE A 103 -18.67 0.56 9.84
N SER A 104 -18.59 -0.69 10.30
CA SER A 104 -19.77 -1.51 10.63
C SER A 104 -19.98 -1.68 12.13
N ASP A 105 -19.23 -0.97 12.97
CA ASP A 105 -19.39 -1.06 14.42
C ASP A 105 -20.75 -0.48 14.84
N PRO A 106 -21.58 -1.25 15.58
CA PRO A 106 -22.92 -0.77 15.99
C PRO A 106 -22.90 0.54 16.77
N ARG A 107 -21.84 0.81 17.53
CA ARG A 107 -21.70 2.07 18.29
C ARG A 107 -21.56 3.24 17.33
N VAL A 108 -20.75 3.10 16.28
CA VAL A 108 -20.54 4.13 15.26
C VAL A 108 -21.82 4.34 14.45
N VAL A 109 -22.51 3.27 14.08
CA VAL A 109 -23.78 3.35 13.33
C VAL A 109 -24.84 4.11 14.16
N ARG A 110 -24.95 3.83 15.45
CA ARG A 110 -25.87 4.55 16.32
C ARG A 110 -25.55 6.03 16.45
N GLU A 111 -24.26 6.36 16.64
CA GLU A 111 -23.81 7.74 16.76
C GLU A 111 -24.04 8.52 15.46
N ALA A 112 -23.73 7.93 14.32
CA ALA A 112 -23.95 8.55 13.01
C ALA A 112 -25.44 8.87 12.80
N LYS A 113 -26.34 7.94 13.13
CA LYS A 113 -27.79 8.18 13.06
C LYS A 113 -28.24 9.30 13.99
N ALA A 114 -27.72 9.33 15.21
CA ALA A 114 -28.05 10.38 16.18
C ALA A 114 -27.63 11.77 15.69
N GLN A 115 -26.52 11.85 14.97
CA GLN A 115 -26.00 13.11 14.41
C GLN A 115 -26.54 13.43 13.02
N GLY A 116 -27.30 12.54 12.41
CA GLY A 116 -27.85 12.74 11.06
C GLY A 116 -26.82 12.66 9.92
N ILE A 117 -25.78 11.86 10.12
CA ILE A 117 -24.71 11.69 9.14
C ILE A 117 -24.58 10.23 8.70
#